data_ac9f5469beab00de7ca9086789e1abf2
#
_entry.id   ac9f5469beab00de7ca9086789e1abf2
#
_cell.length_a   1.000
_cell.length_b   1.000
_cell.length_c   1.000
_cell.angle_alpha   90.00
_cell.angle_beta   90.00
_cell.angle_gamma   90.00
#
_symmetry.space_group_name_H-M   'P 1'
#
loop_
_entity.id
_entity.type
_entity.pdbx_description
1 polymer ?
#
loop_
_entity_poly.entity_id
_entity_poly.type
_entity_poly.pdbx_seq_one_letter_code
_entity_poly.pdbx_strand_id
1 'polypeptide(L)'
;MKGDDSSTAGGQVAPKPSGRRQARRWVKVCIAAVVVLASLVGIVYLRAFLTLDSSTFSRALVWVDADVDDFRRFPARRIHAPPDPYLYEKGPGYPSGLPDDVVLPDGNDDLEPFLRSTDTTAFIVVERDVLLYERYFNGYEHDSTQTSFSVAKSFASALVGIAIDDGDIALDDPITDYLPELKDRDERFERISIRHLISMSSGLRYEEQGTPWSDDTETYYAPDLRKLR
;
A
#
# COMPACT_ATOMS: atom_id res chain seq x y z
N MET A 1 -20.32 -91.11 39.85
CA MET A 1 -21.32 -90.09 40.19
C MET A 1 -20.77 -88.74 39.77
N LYS A 2 -21.51 -88.18 38.83
CA LYS A 2 -21.51 -86.80 38.38
C LYS A 2 -20.20 -86.02 38.17
N GLY A 3 -19.86 -85.91 36.92
CA GLY A 3 -19.02 -84.92 36.33
C GLY A 3 -19.66 -83.53 36.38
N ASP A 4 -18.86 -82.54 36.33
CA ASP A 4 -19.28 -81.16 36.07
C ASP A 4 -18.38 -80.60 34.99
N ASP A 5 -18.99 -80.44 33.80
CA ASP A 5 -18.41 -79.88 32.61
C ASP A 5 -18.67 -78.35 32.64
N SER A 6 -17.66 -77.59 32.97
CA SER A 6 -17.71 -76.09 32.77
C SER A 6 -16.96 -75.70 31.52
N SER A 7 -17.70 -75.63 30.43
CA SER A 7 -17.30 -75.04 29.17
C SER A 7 -17.06 -73.55 29.35
N THR A 8 -15.79 -73.13 29.40
CA THR A 8 -15.41 -71.72 29.29
C THR A 8 -15.39 -71.31 27.83
N ALA A 9 -16.41 -70.56 27.45
CA ALA A 9 -16.47 -69.87 26.14
C ALA A 9 -15.37 -68.77 26.03
N GLY A 10 -14.32 -69.09 25.29
CA GLY A 10 -13.25 -68.11 24.93
C GLY A 10 -13.78 -67.06 23.97
N GLY A 11 -14.11 -65.91 24.50
CA GLY A 11 -14.40 -64.74 23.67
C GLY A 11 -13.17 -64.31 22.86
N GLN A 12 -13.21 -64.46 21.55
CA GLN A 12 -12.18 -63.95 20.65
C GLN A 12 -12.27 -62.43 20.66
N VAL A 13 -11.31 -61.78 21.32
CA VAL A 13 -11.12 -60.35 21.24
C VAL A 13 -10.53 -60.01 19.84
N ALA A 14 -11.28 -59.29 19.02
CA ALA A 14 -10.82 -58.86 17.71
C ALA A 14 -9.52 -58.05 17.83
N PRO A 15 -8.49 -58.28 16.99
CA PRO A 15 -7.20 -57.62 17.11
C PRO A 15 -7.35 -56.11 16.86
N LYS A 16 -6.89 -55.28 17.82
CA LYS A 16 -6.79 -53.83 17.64
C LYS A 16 -5.99 -53.51 16.37
N PRO A 17 -6.49 -52.60 15.50
CA PRO A 17 -5.78 -52.26 14.27
C PRO A 17 -4.38 -51.77 14.60
N SER A 18 -3.35 -52.30 13.93
CA SER A 18 -1.96 -51.97 14.18
C SER A 18 -1.73 -50.45 14.00
N GLY A 19 -1.04 -49.80 14.94
CA GLY A 19 -0.83 -48.32 14.95
C GLY A 19 -0.30 -47.75 13.65
N ARG A 20 0.42 -48.53 12.84
CA ARG A 20 0.89 -48.16 11.49
C ARG A 20 -0.23 -47.93 10.48
N ARG A 21 -1.34 -48.70 10.56
CA ARG A 21 -2.50 -48.49 9.67
C ARG A 21 -3.28 -47.23 10.04
N GLN A 22 -3.38 -46.93 11.31
CA GLN A 22 -4.02 -45.72 11.83
C GLN A 22 -3.19 -44.49 11.50
N ALA A 23 -1.87 -44.50 11.68
CA ALA A 23 -0.97 -43.43 11.28
C ALA A 23 -1.07 -43.10 9.76
N ARG A 24 -1.07 -44.14 8.91
CA ARG A 24 -1.25 -43.95 7.46
C ARG A 24 -2.61 -43.35 7.08
N ARG A 25 -3.67 -43.63 7.82
CA ARG A 25 -4.99 -43.01 7.63
C ARG A 25 -4.94 -41.54 7.99
N TRP A 26 -4.37 -41.17 9.13
CA TRP A 26 -4.22 -39.78 9.55
C TRP A 26 -3.36 -38.97 8.57
N VAL A 27 -2.26 -39.52 8.07
CA VAL A 27 -1.44 -38.87 7.05
C VAL A 27 -2.26 -38.57 5.78
N LYS A 28 -3.07 -39.54 5.31
CA LYS A 28 -3.94 -39.30 4.15
C LYS A 28 -5.00 -38.21 4.39
N VAL A 29 -5.59 -38.21 5.61
CA VAL A 29 -6.57 -37.16 5.99
C VAL A 29 -5.90 -35.81 6.06
N CYS A 30 -4.71 -35.69 6.64
CA CYS A 30 -3.96 -34.43 6.68
C CYS A 30 -3.60 -33.95 5.27
N ILE A 31 -3.13 -34.83 4.40
CA ILE A 31 -2.82 -34.50 3.00
C ILE A 31 -4.11 -33.99 2.27
N ALA A 32 -5.22 -34.73 2.43
CA ALA A 32 -6.48 -34.31 1.81
C ALA A 32 -6.95 -32.95 2.33
N ALA A 33 -6.85 -32.71 3.65
CA ALA A 33 -7.18 -31.41 4.24
C ALA A 33 -6.30 -30.27 3.69
N VAL A 34 -4.98 -30.50 3.56
CA VAL A 34 -4.05 -29.53 2.96
C VAL A 34 -4.40 -29.25 1.51
N VAL A 35 -4.70 -30.29 0.71
CA VAL A 35 -5.10 -30.12 -0.70
C VAL A 35 -6.40 -29.33 -0.82
N VAL A 36 -7.40 -29.65 0.01
CA VAL A 36 -8.67 -28.89 0.02
C VAL A 36 -8.44 -27.43 0.41
N LEU A 37 -7.65 -27.18 1.46
CA LEU A 37 -7.33 -25.81 1.87
C LEU A 37 -6.59 -25.04 0.77
N ALA A 38 -5.58 -25.64 0.16
CA ALA A 38 -4.85 -25.04 -0.95
C ALA A 38 -5.75 -24.74 -2.16
N SER A 39 -6.70 -25.65 -2.45
CA SER A 39 -7.69 -25.44 -3.52
C SER A 39 -8.64 -24.28 -3.20
N LEU A 40 -9.11 -24.17 -1.97
CA LEU A 40 -9.96 -23.06 -1.53
C LEU A 40 -9.22 -21.72 -1.62
N VAL A 41 -7.99 -21.66 -1.13
CA VAL A 41 -7.13 -20.46 -1.25
C VAL A 41 -6.93 -20.09 -2.73
N GLY A 42 -6.63 -21.08 -3.58
CA GLY A 42 -6.49 -20.88 -5.03
C GLY A 42 -7.75 -20.32 -5.69
N ILE A 43 -8.93 -20.82 -5.30
CA ILE A 43 -10.22 -20.32 -5.81
C ILE A 43 -10.45 -18.87 -5.36
N VAL A 44 -10.18 -18.55 -4.09
CA VAL A 44 -10.32 -17.18 -3.57
C VAL A 44 -9.40 -16.22 -4.31
N TYR A 45 -8.13 -16.62 -4.50
CA TYR A 45 -7.15 -15.80 -5.22
C TYR A 45 -7.51 -15.60 -6.70
N LEU A 46 -7.94 -16.67 -7.37
CA LEU A 46 -8.41 -16.60 -8.76
C LEU A 46 -9.63 -15.67 -8.89
N ARG A 47 -10.60 -15.79 -7.97
CA ARG A 47 -11.76 -14.90 -7.95
C ARG A 47 -11.37 -13.44 -7.72
N ALA A 48 -10.44 -13.18 -6.79
CA ALA A 48 -9.91 -11.85 -6.55
C ALA A 48 -9.24 -11.29 -7.81
N PHE A 49 -8.42 -12.09 -8.48
CA PHE A 49 -7.77 -11.70 -9.73
C PHE A 49 -8.77 -11.35 -10.84
N LEU A 50 -9.86 -12.11 -10.97
CA LEU A 50 -10.91 -11.86 -11.97
C LEU A 50 -11.78 -10.63 -11.65
N THR A 51 -11.70 -10.06 -10.46
CA THR A 51 -12.50 -8.91 -10.02
C THR A 51 -11.66 -7.68 -9.66
N LEU A 52 -10.39 -7.62 -10.11
CA LEU A 52 -9.47 -6.50 -9.82
C LEU A 52 -10.04 -5.13 -10.21
N ASP A 53 -10.72 -5.04 -11.34
CA ASP A 53 -11.21 -3.77 -11.86
C ASP A 53 -12.38 -3.17 -11.04
N SER A 54 -13.07 -4.00 -10.26
CA SER A 54 -14.31 -3.63 -9.59
C SER A 54 -14.31 -3.76 -8.06
N SER A 55 -13.22 -4.27 -7.48
CA SER A 55 -13.18 -4.60 -6.05
C SER A 55 -11.91 -4.13 -5.37
N THR A 56 -12.05 -3.23 -4.39
CA THR A 56 -10.98 -2.79 -3.49
C THR A 56 -10.31 -3.96 -2.79
N PHE A 57 -11.11 -4.87 -2.21
CA PHE A 57 -10.61 -6.05 -1.53
C PHE A 57 -9.77 -6.94 -2.45
N SER A 58 -10.20 -7.11 -3.70
CA SER A 58 -9.47 -7.91 -4.68
C SER A 58 -8.12 -7.31 -5.03
N ARG A 59 -8.06 -5.97 -5.19
CA ARG A 59 -6.80 -5.25 -5.40
C ARG A 59 -5.88 -5.38 -4.20
N ALA A 60 -6.36 -5.13 -2.98
CA ALA A 60 -5.59 -5.27 -1.76
C ALA A 60 -5.02 -6.70 -1.59
N LEU A 61 -5.81 -7.73 -1.91
CA LEU A 61 -5.38 -9.12 -1.80
C LEU A 61 -4.32 -9.51 -2.85
N VAL A 62 -4.43 -9.01 -4.08
CA VAL A 62 -3.56 -9.39 -5.19
C VAL A 62 -2.31 -8.52 -5.27
N TRP A 63 -2.45 -7.21 -5.00
CA TRP A 63 -1.32 -6.27 -5.06
C TRP A 63 -0.50 -6.26 -3.77
N VAL A 64 -1.09 -6.71 -2.68
CA VAL A 64 -0.51 -6.93 -1.34
C VAL A 64 -0.09 -5.63 -0.67
N ASP A 65 0.94 -4.96 -1.17
CA ASP A 65 1.49 -3.73 -0.59
C ASP A 65 1.62 -2.65 -1.67
N ALA A 66 1.67 -1.40 -1.21
CA ALA A 66 1.87 -0.25 -2.09
C ALA A 66 3.33 -0.18 -2.56
N ASP A 67 3.52 0.09 -3.85
CA ASP A 67 4.83 0.06 -4.50
C ASP A 67 5.07 1.32 -5.36
N VAL A 68 6.33 1.67 -5.57
CA VAL A 68 6.73 2.79 -6.43
C VAL A 68 6.30 2.61 -7.89
N ASP A 69 6.08 1.37 -8.33
CA ASP A 69 5.61 1.03 -9.67
C ASP A 69 4.07 0.97 -9.79
N ASP A 70 3.31 1.25 -8.74
CA ASP A 70 1.85 1.20 -8.73
C ASP A 70 1.19 2.17 -9.72
N PHE A 71 1.90 3.24 -10.14
CA PHE A 71 1.42 4.13 -11.20
C PHE A 71 1.03 3.37 -12.48
N ARG A 72 1.57 2.18 -12.73
CA ARG A 72 1.25 1.32 -13.86
C ARG A 72 -0.10 0.60 -13.73
N ARG A 73 -0.62 0.52 -12.51
CA ARG A 73 -1.85 -0.20 -12.15
C ARG A 73 -3.07 0.71 -12.14
N PHE A 74 -2.85 2.03 -12.05
CA PHE A 74 -3.92 3.02 -11.98
C PHE A 74 -4.11 3.77 -13.30
N PRO A 75 -5.36 4.17 -13.63
CA PRO A 75 -5.61 5.08 -14.73
C PRO A 75 -4.85 6.39 -14.52
N ALA A 76 -4.18 6.88 -15.56
CA ALA A 76 -3.40 8.10 -15.47
C ALA A 76 -3.81 9.12 -16.53
N ARG A 77 -3.70 10.42 -16.18
CA ARG A 77 -3.71 11.52 -17.13
C ARG A 77 -2.31 12.07 -17.26
N ARG A 78 -1.84 12.16 -18.49
CA ARG A 78 -0.56 12.79 -18.76
C ARG A 78 -0.74 14.31 -18.74
N ILE A 79 0.04 14.97 -17.89
CA ILE A 79 0.22 16.42 -17.90
C ILE A 79 1.51 16.69 -18.67
N HIS A 80 1.43 17.49 -19.72
CA HIS A 80 2.60 17.83 -20.52
C HIS A 80 3.38 18.97 -19.85
N ALA A 81 4.70 18.90 -19.93
CA ALA A 81 5.55 19.99 -19.50
C ALA A 81 5.24 21.26 -20.33
N PRO A 82 5.37 22.48 -19.74
CA PRO A 82 5.23 23.72 -20.49
C PRO A 82 6.34 23.83 -21.56
N PRO A 83 6.14 24.65 -22.60
CA PRO A 83 7.16 24.86 -23.65
C PRO A 83 8.48 25.42 -23.11
N ASP A 84 8.41 26.17 -22.01
CA ASP A 84 9.55 26.78 -21.32
C ASP A 84 9.57 26.31 -19.86
N PRO A 85 10.12 25.11 -19.57
CA PRO A 85 10.18 24.57 -18.21
C PRO A 85 11.23 25.32 -17.39
N TYR A 86 10.96 25.50 -16.10
CA TYR A 86 11.98 25.97 -15.17
C TYR A 86 13.11 24.94 -15.06
N LEU A 87 14.34 25.41 -15.20
CA LEU A 87 15.55 24.61 -15.08
C LEU A 87 16.42 25.15 -13.95
N TYR A 88 16.83 24.27 -13.06
CA TYR A 88 17.78 24.61 -12.00
C TYR A 88 19.16 24.89 -12.59
N GLU A 89 19.84 25.92 -12.07
CA GLU A 89 21.27 26.10 -12.34
C GLU A 89 22.08 24.99 -11.71
N LYS A 90 23.11 24.53 -12.41
CA LYS A 90 24.03 23.50 -11.89
C LYS A 90 25.16 24.15 -11.10
N GLY A 91 25.26 23.77 -9.83
CA GLY A 91 26.27 24.29 -8.93
C GLY A 91 27.67 23.70 -9.10
N PRO A 92 28.64 24.23 -8.37
CA PRO A 92 29.99 23.67 -8.34
C PRO A 92 29.95 22.20 -7.88
N GLY A 93 30.70 21.34 -8.58
CA GLY A 93 30.79 19.92 -8.24
C GLY A 93 29.60 19.06 -8.71
N TYR A 94 28.57 19.66 -9.35
CA TYR A 94 27.48 18.87 -9.93
C TYR A 94 28.03 17.75 -10.85
N PRO A 95 27.49 16.55 -10.81
CA PRO A 95 26.31 16.08 -10.06
C PRO A 95 26.62 15.46 -8.67
N SER A 96 27.79 15.68 -8.09
CA SER A 96 28.22 15.08 -6.83
C SER A 96 28.67 16.12 -5.78
N GLY A 97 28.12 17.32 -5.86
CA GLY A 97 28.52 18.48 -5.03
C GLY A 97 27.96 18.48 -3.61
N LEU A 98 27.98 17.33 -2.93
CA LEU A 98 27.64 17.27 -1.50
C LEU A 98 28.87 17.67 -0.66
N PRO A 99 28.67 18.22 0.56
CA PRO A 99 29.73 18.39 1.52
C PRO A 99 30.44 17.08 1.83
N ASP A 100 31.77 17.15 2.02
CA ASP A 100 32.61 15.97 2.32
C ASP A 100 32.36 15.38 3.73
N ASP A 101 31.60 16.08 4.59
CA ASP A 101 31.33 15.74 5.98
C ASP A 101 29.92 15.16 6.20
N VAL A 102 29.27 14.62 5.16
CA VAL A 102 27.97 13.92 5.30
C VAL A 102 28.16 12.63 6.10
N VAL A 103 27.68 12.62 7.34
CA VAL A 103 27.69 11.43 8.21
C VAL A 103 26.35 10.74 8.15
N LEU A 104 26.35 9.46 7.78
CA LEU A 104 25.16 8.61 7.73
C LEU A 104 24.75 8.08 9.12
N PRO A 105 23.48 7.67 9.32
CA PRO A 105 23.00 7.16 10.60
C PRO A 105 23.76 5.95 11.15
N ASP A 106 24.38 5.16 10.28
CA ASP A 106 25.20 4.00 10.62
C ASP A 106 26.67 4.34 10.90
N GLY A 107 27.03 5.64 10.85
CA GLY A 107 28.39 6.14 11.04
C GLY A 107 29.31 5.92 9.84
N ASN A 108 28.80 5.48 8.71
CA ASN A 108 29.51 5.37 7.45
C ASN A 108 29.49 6.74 6.74
N ASP A 109 30.46 7.02 5.90
CA ASP A 109 30.58 8.23 5.08
C ASP A 109 30.28 7.95 3.58
N ASP A 110 29.95 6.72 3.23
CA ASP A 110 29.68 6.32 1.85
C ASP A 110 28.19 6.38 1.51
N LEU A 111 27.73 7.54 1.05
CA LEU A 111 26.32 7.82 0.76
C LEU A 111 25.73 6.93 -0.35
N GLU A 112 26.45 6.71 -1.45
CA GLU A 112 25.87 5.97 -2.58
C GLU A 112 25.54 4.50 -2.28
N PRO A 113 26.42 3.71 -1.64
CA PRO A 113 26.08 2.36 -1.18
C PRO A 113 24.91 2.34 -0.20
N PHE A 114 24.82 3.30 0.72
CA PHE A 114 23.69 3.42 1.62
C PHE A 114 22.38 3.63 0.85
N LEU A 115 22.31 4.60 -0.07
CA LEU A 115 21.14 4.87 -0.89
C LEU A 115 20.71 3.65 -1.72
N ARG A 116 21.66 2.90 -2.25
CA ARG A 116 21.38 1.64 -2.97
C ARG A 116 20.78 0.57 -2.05
N SER A 117 21.28 0.46 -0.82
CA SER A 117 20.83 -0.55 0.15
C SER A 117 19.46 -0.27 0.73
N THR A 118 18.98 0.97 0.62
CA THR A 118 17.64 1.41 1.09
C THR A 118 16.61 1.48 -0.04
N ASP A 119 16.88 0.85 -1.19
CA ASP A 119 16.01 0.85 -2.38
C ASP A 119 15.65 2.27 -2.89
N THR A 120 16.49 3.26 -2.59
CA THR A 120 16.34 4.63 -3.08
C THR A 120 16.37 4.65 -4.60
N THR A 121 15.43 5.32 -5.21
CA THR A 121 15.31 5.43 -6.68
C THR A 121 16.03 6.65 -7.23
N ALA A 122 15.94 7.77 -6.52
CA ALA A 122 16.60 9.02 -6.85
C ALA A 122 16.95 9.79 -5.57
N PHE A 123 18.07 10.50 -5.60
CA PHE A 123 18.46 11.44 -4.56
C PHE A 123 18.95 12.73 -5.19
N ILE A 124 18.29 13.84 -4.88
CA ILE A 124 18.53 15.14 -5.50
C ILE A 124 18.64 16.17 -4.39
N VAL A 125 19.66 17.02 -4.46
CA VAL A 125 19.86 18.13 -3.53
C VAL A 125 19.88 19.44 -4.29
N VAL A 126 18.95 20.32 -3.89
CA VAL A 126 18.86 21.70 -4.40
C VAL A 126 19.01 22.65 -3.22
N GLU A 127 19.91 23.61 -3.34
CA GLU A 127 20.09 24.69 -2.37
C GLU A 127 19.98 26.04 -3.07
N ARG A 128 19.03 26.88 -2.63
CA ARG A 128 18.80 28.23 -3.17
C ARG A 128 18.68 28.25 -4.69
N ASP A 129 17.87 27.35 -5.20
CA ASP A 129 17.60 27.14 -6.65
C ASP A 129 18.82 26.65 -7.45
N VAL A 130 19.88 26.19 -6.78
CA VAL A 130 21.07 25.59 -7.40
C VAL A 130 21.06 24.09 -7.17
N LEU A 131 21.16 23.31 -8.24
CA LEU A 131 21.25 21.86 -8.20
C LEU A 131 22.68 21.43 -7.88
N LEU A 132 22.91 20.83 -6.73
CA LEU A 132 24.21 20.42 -6.21
C LEU A 132 24.48 18.94 -6.46
N TYR A 133 23.49 18.09 -6.23
CA TYR A 133 23.62 16.65 -6.35
C TYR A 133 22.42 16.06 -7.07
N GLU A 134 22.68 15.10 -7.95
CA GLU A 134 21.63 14.37 -8.67
C GLU A 134 22.14 12.99 -9.05
N ARG A 135 21.51 11.96 -8.48
CA ARG A 135 21.83 10.55 -8.76
C ARG A 135 20.58 9.71 -8.78
N TYR A 136 20.61 8.69 -9.60
CA TYR A 136 19.55 7.69 -9.79
C TYR A 136 20.12 6.30 -9.48
N PHE A 137 19.29 5.45 -8.85
CA PHE A 137 19.71 4.16 -8.31
C PHE A 137 18.72 3.07 -8.67
N ASN A 138 19.10 1.82 -8.46
CA ASN A 138 18.24 0.65 -8.53
C ASN A 138 17.47 0.52 -9.87
N GLY A 139 18.12 0.92 -10.99
CA GLY A 139 17.54 0.83 -12.34
C GLY A 139 16.67 2.01 -12.74
N TYR A 140 16.57 3.06 -11.90
CA TYR A 140 15.86 4.31 -12.23
C TYR A 140 16.81 5.32 -12.89
N GLU A 141 16.25 6.16 -13.74
CA GLU A 141 16.92 7.20 -14.51
C GLU A 141 16.16 8.53 -14.38
N HIS A 142 16.71 9.60 -14.93
CA HIS A 142 16.16 10.97 -14.85
C HIS A 142 14.67 11.08 -15.28
N ASP A 143 14.26 10.34 -16.28
CA ASP A 143 12.90 10.35 -16.82
C ASP A 143 12.03 9.20 -16.33
N SER A 144 12.50 8.44 -15.35
CA SER A 144 11.73 7.36 -14.75
C SER A 144 10.52 7.92 -13.99
N THR A 145 9.37 7.29 -14.22
CA THR A 145 8.13 7.60 -13.50
C THR A 145 7.98 6.70 -12.30
N GLN A 146 7.46 7.23 -11.21
CA GLN A 146 7.17 6.47 -10.00
C GLN A 146 5.96 7.02 -9.26
N THR A 147 5.39 6.22 -8.38
CA THR A 147 4.28 6.62 -7.51
C THR A 147 4.78 7.64 -6.49
N SER A 148 4.14 8.81 -6.42
CA SER A 148 4.56 9.91 -5.55
C SER A 148 4.12 9.75 -4.10
N PHE A 149 3.19 8.83 -3.82
CA PHE A 149 2.58 8.67 -2.50
C PHE A 149 2.15 10.03 -1.89
N SER A 150 2.45 10.26 -0.62
CA SER A 150 2.07 11.48 0.10
C SER A 150 2.75 12.77 -0.41
N VAL A 151 3.78 12.68 -1.25
CA VAL A 151 4.32 13.88 -1.92
C VAL A 151 3.25 14.55 -2.79
N ALA A 152 2.26 13.80 -3.29
CA ALA A 152 1.08 14.35 -3.98
C ALA A 152 0.34 15.43 -3.16
N LYS A 153 0.37 15.35 -1.81
CA LYS A 153 -0.24 16.36 -0.94
C LYS A 153 0.44 17.73 -1.06
N SER A 154 1.76 17.75 -1.30
CA SER A 154 2.48 19.02 -1.54
C SER A 154 2.04 19.66 -2.84
N PHE A 155 1.81 18.87 -3.90
CA PHE A 155 1.24 19.39 -5.15
C PHE A 155 -0.19 19.90 -4.97
N ALA A 156 -1.03 19.14 -4.23
CA ALA A 156 -2.39 19.58 -3.93
C ALA A 156 -2.39 20.89 -3.15
N SER A 157 -1.51 21.05 -2.15
CA SER A 157 -1.37 22.30 -1.39
C SER A 157 -0.93 23.47 -2.29
N ALA A 158 0.01 23.25 -3.20
CA ALA A 158 0.44 24.29 -4.16
C ALA A 158 -0.72 24.71 -5.09
N LEU A 159 -1.50 23.75 -5.60
CA LEU A 159 -2.68 24.04 -6.42
C LEU A 159 -3.75 24.84 -5.66
N VAL A 160 -3.98 24.49 -4.38
CA VAL A 160 -4.87 25.28 -3.50
C VAL A 160 -4.33 26.70 -3.34
N GLY A 161 -3.01 26.87 -3.17
CA GLY A 161 -2.38 28.20 -3.10
C GLY A 161 -2.63 29.03 -4.35
N ILE A 162 -2.48 28.44 -5.54
CA ILE A 162 -2.76 29.10 -6.82
C ILE A 162 -4.24 29.49 -6.91
N ALA A 163 -5.17 28.60 -6.57
CA ALA A 163 -6.59 28.88 -6.62
C ALA A 163 -7.01 30.00 -5.63
N ILE A 164 -6.30 30.15 -4.50
CA ILE A 164 -6.49 31.26 -3.57
C ILE A 164 -5.98 32.59 -4.19
N ASP A 165 -4.82 32.56 -4.84
CA ASP A 165 -4.24 33.74 -5.49
C ASP A 165 -5.11 34.24 -6.66
N ASP A 166 -5.70 33.30 -7.40
CA ASP A 166 -6.66 33.57 -8.47
C ASP A 166 -8.03 34.04 -7.96
N GLY A 167 -8.30 33.93 -6.66
CA GLY A 167 -9.56 34.33 -6.02
C GLY A 167 -10.71 33.34 -6.19
N ASP A 168 -10.41 32.10 -6.60
CA ASP A 168 -11.41 31.07 -6.82
C ASP A 168 -11.91 30.44 -5.51
N ILE A 169 -11.05 30.41 -4.49
CA ILE A 169 -11.34 29.82 -3.16
C ILE A 169 -10.69 30.65 -2.06
N ALA A 170 -11.20 30.53 -0.82
CA ALA A 170 -10.55 31.09 0.35
C ALA A 170 -10.25 30.01 1.40
N LEU A 171 -9.23 30.23 2.22
CA LEU A 171 -8.80 29.25 3.25
C LEU A 171 -9.91 28.90 4.24
N ASP A 172 -10.75 29.86 4.57
CA ASP A 172 -11.78 29.68 5.58
C ASP A 172 -13.14 29.28 5.00
N ASP A 173 -13.22 29.12 3.66
CA ASP A 173 -14.43 28.64 3.02
C ASP A 173 -14.75 27.20 3.47
N PRO A 174 -16.02 26.89 3.75
CA PRO A 174 -16.46 25.53 4.01
C PRO A 174 -16.25 24.63 2.79
N ILE A 175 -15.77 23.42 2.99
CA ILE A 175 -15.61 22.46 1.89
C ILE A 175 -16.94 22.15 1.19
N THR A 176 -18.05 22.32 1.86
CA THR A 176 -19.40 22.09 1.34
C THR A 176 -19.85 23.13 0.33
N ASP A 177 -19.16 24.24 0.19
CA ASP A 177 -19.42 25.22 -0.87
C ASP A 177 -18.94 24.68 -2.23
N TYR A 178 -17.94 23.80 -2.23
CA TYR A 178 -17.34 23.18 -3.41
C TYR A 178 -17.80 21.73 -3.62
N LEU A 179 -18.19 21.06 -2.54
CA LEU A 179 -18.67 19.67 -2.51
C LEU A 179 -20.02 19.61 -1.77
N PRO A 180 -21.10 20.17 -2.36
CA PRO A 180 -22.40 20.27 -1.67
C PRO A 180 -23.00 18.92 -1.27
N GLU A 181 -22.63 17.85 -1.98
CA GLU A 181 -23.05 16.49 -1.64
C GLU A 181 -22.58 16.02 -0.24
N LEU A 182 -21.60 16.67 0.36
CA LEU A 182 -21.16 16.36 1.72
C LEU A 182 -22.16 16.81 2.79
N LYS A 183 -22.94 17.86 2.54
CA LYS A 183 -24.03 18.29 3.43
C LYS A 183 -25.07 17.19 3.64
N ASP A 184 -25.41 16.50 2.58
CA ASP A 184 -26.42 15.43 2.60
C ASP A 184 -25.92 14.20 3.38
N ARG A 185 -24.61 14.06 3.56
CA ARG A 185 -24.02 12.97 4.33
C ARG A 185 -24.01 13.26 5.82
N ASP A 186 -23.54 14.45 6.22
CA ASP A 186 -23.46 14.86 7.62
C ASP A 186 -23.29 16.40 7.69
N GLU A 187 -24.15 17.08 8.45
CA GLU A 187 -24.08 18.54 8.65
C GLU A 187 -22.73 19.03 9.23
N ARG A 188 -21.98 18.13 9.88
CA ARG A 188 -20.66 18.47 10.46
C ARG A 188 -19.64 18.82 9.39
N PHE A 189 -19.81 18.39 8.15
CA PHE A 189 -18.93 18.79 7.04
C PHE A 189 -18.94 20.29 6.77
N GLU A 190 -20.01 21.01 7.10
CA GLU A 190 -20.06 22.49 6.99
C GLU A 190 -19.05 23.22 7.89
N ARG A 191 -18.51 22.52 8.92
CA ARG A 191 -17.49 23.07 9.82
C ARG A 191 -16.07 22.81 9.36
N ILE A 192 -15.89 22.04 8.32
CA ILE A 192 -14.58 21.71 7.74
C ILE A 192 -14.28 22.74 6.66
N SER A 193 -13.24 23.51 6.85
CA SER A 193 -12.77 24.50 5.87
C SER A 193 -11.63 23.95 5.01
N ILE A 194 -11.31 24.66 3.91
CA ILE A 194 -10.12 24.41 3.09
C ILE A 194 -8.86 24.41 3.96
N ARG A 195 -8.74 25.34 4.92
CA ARG A 195 -7.64 25.39 5.88
C ARG A 195 -7.49 24.08 6.65
N HIS A 196 -8.58 23.52 7.14
CA HIS A 196 -8.56 22.25 7.88
C HIS A 196 -8.06 21.09 7.01
N LEU A 197 -8.40 21.07 5.72
CA LEU A 197 -7.93 20.02 4.81
C LEU A 197 -6.43 20.12 4.55
N ILE A 198 -5.94 21.31 4.15
CA ILE A 198 -4.51 21.46 3.82
C ILE A 198 -3.58 21.37 5.02
N SER A 199 -4.09 21.63 6.24
CA SER A 199 -3.33 21.45 7.48
C SER A 199 -3.52 20.08 8.13
N MET A 200 -4.22 19.14 7.49
CA MET A 200 -4.49 17.78 8.00
C MET A 200 -5.22 17.79 9.36
N SER A 201 -6.09 18.78 9.61
CA SER A 201 -6.81 18.98 10.87
C SER A 201 -8.33 18.98 10.73
N SER A 202 -8.85 18.25 9.74
CA SER A 202 -10.28 18.18 9.46
C SER A 202 -11.12 17.54 10.56
N GLY A 203 -10.51 16.76 11.46
CA GLY A 203 -11.21 16.00 12.50
C GLY A 203 -11.95 14.76 11.97
N LEU A 204 -11.81 14.43 10.70
CA LEU A 204 -12.34 13.18 10.17
C LEU A 204 -11.58 12.00 10.78
N ARG A 205 -12.32 10.97 11.15
CA ARG A 205 -11.71 9.71 11.56
C ARG A 205 -11.17 9.00 10.33
N TYR A 206 -9.91 8.63 10.39
CA TYR A 206 -9.24 7.88 9.34
C TYR A 206 -8.29 6.87 9.98
N GLU A 207 -8.45 5.59 9.64
CA GLU A 207 -7.64 4.48 10.18
C GLU A 207 -6.60 4.05 9.15
N GLU A 208 -5.33 4.37 9.42
CA GLU A 208 -4.22 4.03 8.53
C GLU A 208 -3.73 2.59 8.70
N GLN A 209 -4.00 1.99 9.87
CA GLN A 209 -3.48 0.64 10.20
C GLN A 209 -4.60 -0.39 10.15
N GLY A 210 -4.23 -1.63 9.87
CA GLY A 210 -5.17 -2.75 9.92
C GLY A 210 -5.56 -3.31 8.55
N THR A 211 -4.60 -3.34 7.62
CA THR A 211 -4.77 -4.02 6.31
C THR A 211 -5.30 -5.44 6.52
N PRO A 212 -6.33 -5.89 5.78
CA PRO A 212 -6.92 -5.23 4.60
C PRO A 212 -8.20 -4.41 4.88
N TRP A 213 -8.49 -4.04 6.10
CA TRP A 213 -9.76 -3.44 6.54
C TRP A 213 -9.64 -1.96 6.97
N SER A 214 -8.49 -1.33 6.74
CA SER A 214 -8.28 0.08 7.08
C SER A 214 -8.90 1.02 6.05
N ASP A 215 -9.18 2.26 6.47
CA ASP A 215 -9.62 3.32 5.55
C ASP A 215 -8.56 3.62 4.49
N ASP A 216 -7.27 3.47 4.84
CA ASP A 216 -6.15 3.61 3.91
C ASP A 216 -6.24 2.56 2.80
N THR A 217 -6.46 1.29 3.14
CA THR A 217 -6.67 0.23 2.16
C THR A 217 -7.89 0.51 1.28
N GLU A 218 -8.99 0.97 1.87
CA GLU A 218 -10.19 1.29 1.10
C GLU A 218 -9.94 2.44 0.13
N THR A 219 -9.25 3.49 0.53
CA THR A 219 -8.98 4.65 -0.32
C THR A 219 -7.92 4.35 -1.37
N TYR A 220 -6.81 3.70 -1.00
CA TYR A 220 -5.71 3.44 -1.92
C TYR A 220 -6.10 2.47 -3.06
N TYR A 221 -6.80 1.39 -2.72
CA TYR A 221 -7.18 0.38 -3.70
C TYR A 221 -8.56 0.61 -4.34
N ALA A 222 -9.26 1.70 -4.00
CA ALA A 222 -10.58 1.98 -4.56
C ALA A 222 -10.57 2.04 -6.10
N PRO A 223 -11.48 1.33 -6.78
CA PRO A 223 -11.67 1.51 -8.22
C PRO A 223 -12.20 2.90 -8.58
N ASP A 224 -12.95 3.52 -7.67
CA ASP A 224 -13.52 4.86 -7.84
C ASP A 224 -13.71 5.50 -6.44
N LEU A 225 -12.86 6.48 -6.13
CA LEU A 225 -12.88 7.18 -4.84
C LEU A 225 -14.22 7.89 -4.54
N ARG A 226 -14.94 8.35 -5.57
CA ARG A 226 -16.23 9.04 -5.39
C ARG A 226 -17.35 8.11 -4.91
N LYS A 227 -17.16 6.81 -5.04
CA LYS A 227 -18.12 5.78 -4.61
C LYS A 227 -17.86 5.24 -3.21
N LEU A 228 -16.79 5.66 -2.56
CA LEU A 228 -16.54 5.32 -1.16
C LEU A 228 -17.64 5.94 -0.28
N ARG A 229 -18.14 5.14 0.66
CA ARG A 229 -19.28 5.51 1.54
C ARG A 229 -18.76 5.85 2.93
#